data_b9972f8e05df5d278dd6b12925fc6944
#
_entry.id   b9972f8e05df5d278dd6b12925fc6944
#
_cell.length_a   1.000
_cell.length_b   1.000
_cell.length_c   1.000
_cell.angle_alpha   90.00
_cell.angle_beta   90.00
_cell.angle_gamma   90.00
#
_symmetry.space_group_name_H-M   'P 1'
#
loop_
_entity.id
_entity.type
_entity.pdbx_description
1 polymer ?
#
loop_
_entity_poly.entity_id
_entity_poly.type
_entity_poly.pdbx_seq_one_letter_code
_entity_poly.pdbx_strand_id
1 'polypeptide(L)'
;HAGLVHKQKDIIEENFRNGAIKIICCTPTLAYGVDLPAYRAIIKDLKRYTLHGLTWIPVLEYMQMSGRAGRPNYDKEGQSIAIALTGGEKEKIEERYIDGVPEEIYSKLAVEPVLRTYVLSLIAANFTTTKKQLFDFFDKTFYAYQFKDLRRMHSTISKVLDLLEEWEFIIRSGDDFESANDLKDEKFKTTLIGKRVAELYIDPLTAYFIITCLRNASDKRVDAFSFLQMISHTLEIRPMLKVGIREYDKIQEAMLELSDFLLEQEPSMYEPEYEDFLNSVKTALMFNAWINEQDEEFLLEEFNIRPGESRTKLDIADWLFYSTEEICKIMHYQSLIKEIVKLRLRMKYGVKEELLPLVRLENIGRVRARILFRNRIRDIKDVKNADLSTLTQLLGEKVALSIKKQLGQEQLEVPENKRKGQISLRDWEE
;
A
#
# COMPACT_ATOMS: atom_id res chain seq x y z
N HIS A 1 -16.50 -3.05 -6.42
CA HIS A 1 -15.07 -3.41 -6.41
C HIS A 1 -14.22 -2.26 -5.86
N ALA A 2 -12.93 -2.51 -5.66
CA ALA A 2 -12.00 -1.53 -5.06
C ALA A 2 -11.94 -0.18 -5.78
N GLY A 3 -12.20 -0.12 -7.10
CA GLY A 3 -12.22 1.10 -7.90
C GLY A 3 -13.40 2.05 -7.65
N LEU A 4 -14.37 1.69 -6.81
CA LEU A 4 -15.45 2.60 -6.42
C LEU A 4 -15.00 3.47 -5.24
N VAL A 5 -15.26 4.79 -5.32
CA VAL A 5 -15.03 5.71 -4.20
C VAL A 5 -16.06 5.48 -3.09
N HIS A 6 -15.72 5.86 -1.84
CA HIS A 6 -16.54 5.60 -0.65
C HIS A 6 -18.01 6.04 -0.84
N LYS A 7 -18.24 7.26 -1.30
CA LYS A 7 -19.60 7.77 -1.57
C LYS A 7 -20.41 6.92 -2.53
N GLN A 8 -19.78 6.32 -3.55
CA GLN A 8 -20.48 5.42 -4.48
C GLN A 8 -20.85 4.09 -3.80
N LYS A 9 -19.99 3.59 -2.92
CA LYS A 9 -20.28 2.39 -2.13
C LYS A 9 -21.45 2.64 -1.21
N ASP A 10 -21.48 3.76 -0.48
CA ASP A 10 -22.55 4.15 0.43
C ASP A 10 -23.92 4.23 -0.31
N ILE A 11 -23.93 4.85 -1.49
CA ILE A 11 -25.16 4.94 -2.30
C ILE A 11 -25.66 3.55 -2.72
N ILE A 12 -24.75 2.66 -3.12
CA ILE A 12 -25.13 1.29 -3.52
C ILE A 12 -25.67 0.53 -2.31
N GLU A 13 -25.04 0.63 -1.16
CA GLU A 13 -25.45 -0.01 0.08
C GLU A 13 -26.82 0.47 0.55
N GLU A 14 -27.04 1.77 0.56
CA GLU A 14 -28.34 2.36 0.94
C GLU A 14 -29.46 1.92 0.00
N ASN A 15 -29.24 1.97 -1.32
CA ASN A 15 -30.24 1.54 -2.30
C ASN A 15 -30.50 0.03 -2.26
N PHE A 16 -29.53 -0.77 -1.85
CA PHE A 16 -29.76 -2.20 -1.62
C PHE A 16 -30.59 -2.45 -0.35
N ARG A 17 -30.27 -1.76 0.76
CA ARG A 17 -31.10 -1.84 2.00
C ARG A 17 -32.54 -1.42 1.74
N ASN A 18 -32.75 -0.38 0.97
CA ASN A 18 -34.07 0.13 0.63
C ASN A 18 -34.79 -0.72 -0.44
N GLY A 19 -34.12 -1.76 -0.96
CA GLY A 19 -34.69 -2.67 -1.96
C GLY A 19 -34.82 -2.09 -3.37
N ALA A 20 -34.27 -0.90 -3.64
CA ALA A 20 -34.19 -0.33 -4.99
C ALA A 20 -33.23 -1.15 -5.87
N ILE A 21 -32.09 -1.58 -5.32
CA ILE A 21 -31.18 -2.53 -5.93
C ILE A 21 -31.54 -3.93 -5.42
N LYS A 22 -31.83 -4.85 -6.33
CA LYS A 22 -32.24 -6.23 -5.98
C LYS A 22 -31.07 -7.22 -5.91
N ILE A 23 -29.99 -6.95 -6.64
CA ILE A 23 -28.81 -7.83 -6.76
C ILE A 23 -27.54 -7.00 -6.72
N ILE A 24 -26.58 -7.41 -5.90
CA ILE A 24 -25.22 -6.85 -5.89
C ILE A 24 -24.24 -7.95 -6.29
N CYS A 25 -23.38 -7.67 -7.29
CA CYS A 25 -22.21 -8.46 -7.59
C CYS A 25 -20.99 -7.80 -6.94
N CYS A 26 -20.29 -8.52 -6.07
CA CYS A 26 -19.18 -7.97 -5.29
C CYS A 26 -18.05 -8.97 -5.10
N THR A 27 -16.89 -8.47 -4.68
CA THR A 27 -15.79 -9.28 -4.18
C THR A 27 -16.05 -9.68 -2.71
N PRO A 28 -15.31 -10.67 -2.15
CA PRO A 28 -15.47 -11.10 -0.75
C PRO A 28 -15.37 -9.98 0.29
N THR A 29 -14.76 -8.84 -0.05
CA THR A 29 -14.67 -7.68 0.85
C THR A 29 -16.02 -7.17 1.36
N LEU A 30 -17.11 -7.36 0.61
CA LEU A 30 -18.45 -7.01 1.07
C LEU A 30 -18.97 -7.98 2.16
N ALA A 31 -18.38 -9.18 2.27
CA ALA A 31 -18.69 -10.11 3.35
C ALA A 31 -18.13 -9.65 4.70
N TYR A 32 -17.15 -8.73 4.69
CA TYR A 32 -16.47 -8.24 5.88
C TYR A 32 -16.88 -6.78 6.19
N GLY A 33 -17.25 -6.51 7.41
CA GLY A 33 -17.42 -5.14 7.93
C GLY A 33 -18.62 -4.33 7.46
N VAL A 34 -19.50 -4.91 6.63
CA VAL A 34 -20.74 -4.25 6.17
C VAL A 34 -21.94 -5.10 6.52
N ASP A 35 -22.96 -4.51 7.14
CA ASP A 35 -24.21 -5.18 7.44
C ASP A 35 -25.21 -5.04 6.27
N LEU A 36 -25.06 -5.93 5.29
CA LEU A 36 -25.94 -6.04 4.11
C LEU A 36 -26.48 -7.48 3.95
N PRO A 37 -27.40 -7.88 4.82
CA PRO A 37 -28.00 -9.21 4.69
C PRO A 37 -28.93 -9.27 3.47
N ALA A 38 -28.88 -10.40 2.78
CA ALA A 38 -29.71 -10.70 1.61
C ALA A 38 -30.44 -12.04 1.82
N TYR A 39 -31.57 -12.25 1.18
CA TYR A 39 -32.23 -13.56 1.24
C TYR A 39 -31.33 -14.68 0.69
N ARG A 40 -30.57 -14.38 -0.39
CA ARG A 40 -29.65 -15.33 -1.02
C ARG A 40 -28.24 -14.76 -1.09
N ALA A 41 -27.25 -15.57 -0.68
CA ALA A 41 -25.84 -15.38 -0.94
C ALA A 41 -25.37 -16.42 -1.98
N ILE A 42 -24.98 -15.96 -3.18
CA ILE A 42 -24.52 -16.84 -4.25
C ILE A 42 -23.01 -16.70 -4.34
N ILE A 43 -22.29 -17.81 -4.07
CA ILE A 43 -20.83 -17.86 -4.06
C ILE A 43 -20.39 -18.56 -5.36
N LYS A 44 -19.93 -17.73 -6.31
CA LYS A 44 -19.60 -18.19 -7.65
C LYS A 44 -18.31 -19.00 -7.69
N ASP A 45 -17.26 -18.51 -7.01
CA ASP A 45 -15.93 -19.12 -7.03
C ASP A 45 -15.44 -19.36 -5.59
N LEU A 46 -14.98 -20.56 -5.31
CA LEU A 46 -14.40 -20.98 -4.02
C LEU A 46 -12.88 -21.16 -4.09
N LYS A 47 -12.28 -20.67 -5.17
CA LYS A 47 -10.84 -20.67 -5.39
C LYS A 47 -10.34 -19.28 -5.69
N ARG A 48 -9.12 -18.97 -5.24
CA ARG A 48 -8.42 -17.73 -5.57
C ARG A 48 -6.95 -17.99 -5.88
N TYR A 49 -6.36 -17.11 -6.66
CA TYR A 49 -4.93 -17.13 -6.89
C TYR A 49 -4.19 -16.60 -5.65
N THR A 50 -3.20 -17.38 -5.21
CA THR A 50 -2.27 -17.06 -4.13
C THR A 50 -0.84 -17.19 -4.65
N LEU A 51 0.16 -16.93 -3.80
CA LEU A 51 1.58 -17.16 -4.14
C LEU A 51 1.87 -18.62 -4.55
N HIS A 52 1.03 -19.57 -4.15
CA HIS A 52 1.14 -21.00 -4.46
C HIS A 52 0.22 -21.44 -5.61
N GLY A 53 -0.30 -20.48 -6.40
CA GLY A 53 -1.23 -20.75 -7.49
C GLY A 53 -2.69 -20.72 -7.06
N LEU A 54 -3.55 -21.42 -7.81
CA LEU A 54 -5.00 -21.47 -7.56
C LEU A 54 -5.30 -22.37 -6.36
N THR A 55 -5.74 -21.78 -5.26
CA THR A 55 -6.04 -22.48 -4.00
C THR A 55 -7.49 -22.29 -3.57
N TRP A 56 -8.03 -23.28 -2.85
CA TRP A 56 -9.34 -23.14 -2.21
C TRP A 56 -9.30 -22.07 -1.12
N ILE A 57 -10.38 -21.29 -0.99
CA ILE A 57 -10.51 -20.32 0.10
C ILE A 57 -10.67 -21.04 1.45
N PRO A 58 -10.33 -20.39 2.58
CA PRO A 58 -10.62 -20.95 3.91
C PRO A 58 -12.12 -21.20 4.14
N VAL A 59 -12.44 -22.22 4.93
CA VAL A 59 -13.82 -22.54 5.34
C VAL A 59 -14.44 -21.38 6.10
N LEU A 60 -13.67 -20.71 6.96
CA LEU A 60 -14.13 -19.54 7.69
C LEU A 60 -14.55 -18.40 6.73
N GLU A 61 -13.82 -18.17 5.63
CA GLU A 61 -14.16 -17.17 4.62
C GLU A 61 -15.47 -17.53 3.90
N TYR A 62 -15.64 -18.82 3.54
CA TYR A 62 -16.91 -19.30 3.01
C TYR A 62 -18.08 -19.08 3.98
N MET A 63 -17.89 -19.42 5.27
CA MET A 63 -18.92 -19.21 6.29
C MET A 63 -19.30 -17.74 6.47
N GLN A 64 -18.36 -16.83 6.37
CA GLN A 64 -18.65 -15.38 6.43
C GLN A 64 -19.43 -14.88 5.20
N MET A 65 -19.14 -15.43 4.01
CA MET A 65 -19.92 -15.13 2.80
C MET A 65 -21.32 -15.73 2.88
N SER A 66 -21.43 -17.00 3.28
CA SER A 66 -22.73 -17.71 3.42
C SER A 66 -23.57 -17.11 4.55
N GLY A 67 -22.94 -16.61 5.62
CA GLY A 67 -23.62 -15.90 6.72
C GLY A 67 -24.28 -14.58 6.33
N ARG A 68 -24.12 -14.11 5.09
CA ARG A 68 -24.89 -12.99 4.53
C ARG A 68 -26.28 -13.40 4.03
N ALA A 69 -26.55 -14.69 3.98
CA ALA A 69 -27.88 -15.21 3.65
C ALA A 69 -28.83 -15.13 4.84
N GLY A 70 -30.03 -14.60 4.61
CA GLY A 70 -31.06 -14.39 5.63
C GLY A 70 -31.04 -12.98 6.22
N ARG A 71 -32.23 -12.37 6.28
CA ARG A 71 -32.45 -11.05 6.90
C ARG A 71 -33.19 -11.24 8.21
N PRO A 72 -32.54 -11.04 9.38
CA PRO A 72 -33.11 -11.44 10.68
C PRO A 72 -34.53 -10.92 10.97
N ASN A 73 -34.91 -9.76 10.43
CA ASN A 73 -36.21 -9.14 10.67
C ASN A 73 -37.25 -9.38 9.58
N TYR A 74 -36.88 -10.06 8.47
CA TYR A 74 -37.74 -10.21 7.29
C TYR A 74 -37.90 -11.66 6.83
N ASP A 75 -36.87 -12.48 7.02
CA ASP A 75 -36.83 -13.83 6.47
C ASP A 75 -36.77 -14.85 7.62
N LYS A 76 -37.56 -15.93 7.53
CA LYS A 76 -37.48 -17.05 8.46
C LYS A 76 -36.26 -17.93 8.20
N GLU A 77 -35.75 -17.92 6.97
CA GLU A 77 -34.60 -18.70 6.50
C GLU A 77 -33.86 -17.91 5.42
N GLY A 78 -32.57 -18.22 5.23
CA GLY A 78 -31.74 -17.68 4.15
C GLY A 78 -31.17 -18.82 3.31
N GLN A 79 -30.78 -18.54 2.07
CA GLN A 79 -30.21 -19.50 1.15
C GLN A 79 -28.78 -19.12 0.77
N SER A 80 -27.81 -19.97 1.14
CA SER A 80 -26.44 -19.89 0.62
C SER A 80 -26.26 -20.91 -0.50
N ILE A 81 -25.80 -20.46 -1.66
CA ILE A 81 -25.67 -21.26 -2.87
C ILE A 81 -24.22 -21.20 -3.33
N ALA A 82 -23.53 -22.34 -3.29
CA ALA A 82 -22.20 -22.51 -3.89
C ALA A 82 -22.34 -23.10 -5.29
N ILE A 83 -21.60 -22.57 -6.27
CA ILE A 83 -21.65 -23.05 -7.65
C ILE A 83 -20.46 -23.98 -7.88
N ALA A 84 -20.74 -25.20 -8.34
CA ALA A 84 -19.74 -26.17 -8.79
C ALA A 84 -19.78 -26.29 -10.32
N LEU A 85 -18.64 -26.34 -10.98
CA LEU A 85 -18.56 -26.49 -12.43
C LEU A 85 -18.58 -27.95 -12.88
N THR A 86 -18.18 -28.88 -12.01
CA THR A 86 -18.14 -30.33 -12.29
C THR A 86 -18.67 -31.13 -11.11
N GLY A 87 -19.04 -32.41 -11.35
CA GLY A 87 -19.47 -33.33 -10.29
C GLY A 87 -18.39 -33.53 -9.19
N GLY A 88 -17.14 -33.74 -9.60
CA GLY A 88 -16.04 -33.85 -8.64
C GLY A 88 -15.71 -32.57 -7.86
N GLU A 89 -16.05 -31.41 -8.42
CA GLU A 89 -15.95 -30.14 -7.68
C GLU A 89 -17.09 -30.01 -6.67
N LYS A 90 -18.28 -30.45 -7.03
CA LYS A 90 -19.42 -30.50 -6.10
C LYS A 90 -19.12 -31.32 -4.86
N GLU A 91 -18.59 -32.53 -5.03
CA GLU A 91 -18.22 -33.38 -3.93
C GLU A 91 -17.19 -32.74 -2.98
N LYS A 92 -16.16 -32.10 -3.56
CA LYS A 92 -15.15 -31.36 -2.77
C LYS A 92 -15.73 -30.14 -2.03
N ILE A 93 -16.69 -29.44 -2.62
CA ILE A 93 -17.38 -28.30 -1.98
C ILE A 93 -18.23 -28.81 -0.83
N GLU A 94 -18.96 -29.91 -1.03
CA GLU A 94 -19.81 -30.51 -0.01
C GLU A 94 -18.98 -30.98 1.18
N GLU A 95 -17.94 -31.77 0.94
CA GLU A 95 -17.03 -32.26 1.98
C GLU A 95 -16.32 -31.12 2.73
N ARG A 96 -15.81 -30.12 2.00
CA ARG A 96 -14.96 -29.09 2.59
C ARG A 96 -15.72 -27.97 3.27
N TYR A 97 -16.84 -27.51 2.67
CA TYR A 97 -17.51 -26.29 3.10
C TYR A 97 -18.89 -26.51 3.71
N ILE A 98 -19.62 -27.54 3.29
CA ILE A 98 -20.94 -27.84 3.85
C ILE A 98 -20.78 -28.68 5.12
N ASP A 99 -20.04 -29.78 5.02
CA ASP A 99 -19.79 -30.74 6.13
C ASP A 99 -18.49 -30.42 6.88
N GLY A 100 -17.67 -29.50 6.33
CA GLY A 100 -16.37 -29.14 6.88
C GLY A 100 -16.46 -28.25 8.12
N VAL A 101 -15.41 -28.31 8.93
CA VAL A 101 -15.23 -27.42 10.09
C VAL A 101 -14.26 -26.30 9.74
N PRO A 102 -14.43 -25.08 10.33
CA PRO A 102 -13.49 -23.99 10.15
C PRO A 102 -12.07 -24.38 10.57
N GLU A 103 -11.10 -23.81 9.87
CA GLU A 103 -9.70 -23.95 10.21
C GLU A 103 -9.42 -23.44 11.62
N GLU A 104 -8.53 -24.10 12.33
CA GLU A 104 -8.05 -23.62 13.62
C GLU A 104 -7.29 -22.30 13.47
N ILE A 105 -7.48 -21.40 14.40
CA ILE A 105 -6.79 -20.11 14.44
C ILE A 105 -5.48 -20.31 15.19
N TYR A 106 -4.36 -20.07 14.50
CA TYR A 106 -3.03 -20.10 15.11
C TYR A 106 -2.46 -18.71 15.25
N SER A 107 -1.85 -18.44 16.40
CA SER A 107 -1.11 -17.19 16.61
C SER A 107 0.15 -17.17 15.75
N LYS A 108 0.32 -16.09 15.00
CA LYS A 108 1.54 -15.80 14.20
C LYS A 108 2.57 -14.96 14.95
N LEU A 109 2.37 -14.74 16.24
CA LEU A 109 3.18 -13.82 17.03
C LEU A 109 4.67 -14.21 17.12
N ALA A 110 5.00 -15.51 17.09
CA ALA A 110 6.39 -15.95 17.17
C ALA A 110 7.20 -15.80 15.87
N VAL A 111 6.62 -15.26 14.83
CA VAL A 111 7.36 -14.93 13.59
C VAL A 111 8.17 -13.68 13.86
N GLU A 112 9.49 -13.74 13.61
CA GLU A 112 10.45 -12.69 13.97
C GLU A 112 10.06 -11.28 13.48
N PRO A 113 9.63 -11.05 12.22
CA PRO A 113 9.18 -9.72 11.76
C PRO A 113 8.05 -9.14 12.63
N VAL A 114 7.09 -9.99 13.03
CA VAL A 114 5.98 -9.56 13.91
C VAL A 114 6.50 -9.18 15.28
N LEU A 115 7.37 -10.01 15.88
CA LEU A 115 7.98 -9.71 17.19
C LEU A 115 8.81 -8.44 17.16
N ARG A 116 9.62 -8.18 16.12
CA ARG A 116 10.40 -6.94 16.00
C ARG A 116 9.54 -5.69 16.10
N THR A 117 8.45 -5.67 15.35
CA THR A 117 7.52 -4.54 15.33
C THR A 117 6.84 -4.34 16.66
N TYR A 118 6.33 -5.41 17.28
CA TYR A 118 5.63 -5.30 18.57
C TYR A 118 6.57 -5.00 19.73
N VAL A 119 7.77 -5.59 19.80
CA VAL A 119 8.75 -5.30 20.84
C VAL A 119 9.14 -3.83 20.82
N LEU A 120 9.49 -3.30 19.63
CA LEU A 120 9.83 -1.88 19.51
C LEU A 120 8.63 -0.98 19.89
N SER A 121 7.42 -1.32 19.47
CA SER A 121 6.21 -0.55 19.77
C SER A 121 5.88 -0.54 21.26
N LEU A 122 6.03 -1.65 21.96
CA LEU A 122 5.79 -1.74 23.42
C LEU A 122 6.80 -0.88 24.21
N ILE A 123 8.07 -0.87 23.80
CA ILE A 123 9.10 -0.03 24.42
C ILE A 123 8.85 1.44 24.07
N ALA A 124 8.49 1.77 22.81
CA ALA A 124 8.21 3.14 22.38
C ALA A 124 7.00 3.76 23.10
N ALA A 125 5.99 2.94 23.38
CA ALA A 125 4.83 3.35 24.16
C ALA A 125 5.08 3.40 25.68
N ASN A 126 6.29 3.07 26.14
CA ASN A 126 6.65 2.90 27.56
C ASN A 126 5.72 1.90 28.30
N PHE A 127 5.13 0.96 27.56
CA PHE A 127 4.31 -0.09 28.16
C PHE A 127 5.15 -1.15 28.85
N THR A 128 6.32 -1.44 28.29
CA THR A 128 7.34 -2.31 28.86
C THR A 128 8.69 -1.60 28.79
N THR A 129 9.40 -1.58 29.90
CA THR A 129 10.72 -0.92 30.01
C THR A 129 11.83 -1.89 30.42
N THR A 130 11.48 -3.13 30.79
CA THR A 130 12.46 -4.16 31.16
C THR A 130 12.22 -5.46 30.40
N LYS A 131 13.26 -6.30 30.29
CA LYS A 131 13.18 -7.61 29.65
C LYS A 131 12.15 -8.51 30.33
N LYS A 132 12.09 -8.46 31.68
CA LYS A 132 11.10 -9.22 32.45
C LYS A 132 9.67 -8.80 32.09
N GLN A 133 9.39 -7.48 32.06
CA GLN A 133 8.07 -6.99 31.67
C GLN A 133 7.67 -7.43 30.26
N LEU A 134 8.64 -7.43 29.30
CA LEU A 134 8.39 -7.98 27.96
C LEU A 134 8.00 -9.45 28.01
N PHE A 135 8.76 -10.28 28.71
CA PHE A 135 8.43 -11.70 28.86
C PHE A 135 7.06 -11.88 29.52
N ASP A 136 6.80 -11.21 30.64
CA ASP A 136 5.52 -11.26 31.35
C ASP A 136 4.33 -10.82 30.47
N PHE A 137 4.55 -9.88 29.55
CA PHE A 137 3.55 -9.47 28.56
C PHE A 137 3.27 -10.57 27.54
N PHE A 138 4.34 -11.10 26.91
CA PHE A 138 4.19 -12.11 25.89
C PHE A 138 3.70 -13.44 26.42
N ASP A 139 3.98 -13.79 27.69
CA ASP A 139 3.49 -14.99 28.37
C ASP A 139 1.97 -14.97 28.59
N LYS A 140 1.32 -13.81 28.47
CA LYS A 140 -0.14 -13.65 28.57
C LYS A 140 -0.85 -13.60 27.21
N THR A 141 -0.11 -13.80 26.12
CA THR A 141 -0.68 -13.74 24.77
C THR A 141 -1.35 -15.05 24.37
N PHE A 142 -2.15 -14.98 23.30
CA PHE A 142 -2.78 -16.16 22.72
C PHE A 142 -1.74 -17.20 22.23
N TYR A 143 -0.58 -16.75 21.78
CA TYR A 143 0.53 -17.64 21.45
C TYR A 143 0.97 -18.47 22.66
N ALA A 144 1.16 -17.84 23.79
CA ALA A 144 1.55 -18.51 25.03
C ALA A 144 0.50 -19.54 25.50
N TYR A 145 -0.79 -19.22 25.34
CA TYR A 145 -1.88 -20.13 25.62
C TYR A 145 -1.85 -21.37 24.73
N GLN A 146 -1.58 -21.20 23.42
CA GLN A 146 -1.56 -22.31 22.46
C GLN A 146 -0.34 -23.22 22.59
N PHE A 147 0.85 -22.66 22.74
CA PHE A 147 2.09 -23.40 22.56
C PHE A 147 2.80 -23.81 23.85
N LYS A 148 2.41 -23.32 25.02
CA LYS A 148 2.93 -23.66 26.36
C LYS A 148 4.46 -23.64 26.54
N ASP A 149 5.28 -23.97 25.54
CA ASP A 149 6.76 -23.82 25.57
C ASP A 149 7.17 -22.45 25.04
N LEU A 150 7.44 -21.54 25.97
CA LEU A 150 7.75 -20.15 25.68
C LEU A 150 9.24 -19.91 25.48
N ARG A 151 10.11 -20.91 25.67
CA ARG A 151 11.57 -20.72 25.57
C ARG A 151 12.00 -20.22 24.21
N ARG A 152 11.40 -20.73 23.14
CA ARG A 152 11.67 -20.30 21.76
C ARG A 152 11.27 -18.83 21.58
N MET A 153 10.12 -18.40 22.07
CA MET A 153 9.64 -17.01 21.98
C MET A 153 10.55 -16.07 22.77
N HIS A 154 10.89 -16.41 24.02
CA HIS A 154 11.84 -15.64 24.85
C HIS A 154 13.21 -15.51 24.19
N SER A 155 13.73 -16.59 23.58
CA SER A 155 14.98 -16.57 22.81
C SER A 155 14.87 -15.61 21.61
N THR A 156 13.75 -15.64 20.87
CA THR A 156 13.54 -14.74 19.73
C THR A 156 13.39 -13.28 20.18
N ILE A 157 12.67 -13.03 21.28
CA ILE A 157 12.58 -11.67 21.85
C ILE A 157 13.97 -11.16 22.25
N SER A 158 14.80 -12.00 22.88
CA SER A 158 16.16 -11.60 23.25
C SER A 158 17.00 -11.23 22.02
N LYS A 159 16.96 -12.03 20.94
CA LYS A 159 17.61 -11.71 19.67
C LYS A 159 17.08 -10.41 19.04
N VAL A 160 15.77 -10.20 19.09
CA VAL A 160 15.15 -8.98 18.58
C VAL A 160 15.65 -7.75 19.37
N LEU A 161 15.78 -7.84 20.70
CA LEU A 161 16.32 -6.75 21.51
C LEU A 161 17.79 -6.45 21.12
N ASP A 162 18.60 -7.48 20.87
CA ASP A 162 19.99 -7.32 20.43
C ASP A 162 20.05 -6.61 19.07
N LEU A 163 19.21 -7.00 18.09
CA LEU A 163 19.10 -6.35 16.79
C LEU A 163 18.62 -4.90 16.87
N LEU A 164 17.60 -4.63 17.69
CA LEU A 164 17.08 -3.27 17.85
C LEU A 164 18.10 -2.31 18.48
N GLU A 165 18.98 -2.83 19.36
CA GLU A 165 20.10 -2.07 19.91
C GLU A 165 21.20 -1.86 18.88
N GLU A 166 21.60 -2.89 18.14
CA GLU A 166 22.57 -2.81 17.04
C GLU A 166 22.15 -1.79 15.97
N TRP A 167 20.85 -1.73 15.67
CA TRP A 167 20.26 -0.74 14.74
C TRP A 167 20.04 0.64 15.36
N GLU A 168 20.44 0.85 16.61
CA GLU A 168 20.32 2.12 17.33
C GLU A 168 18.85 2.57 17.52
N PHE A 169 17.88 1.64 17.53
CA PHE A 169 16.47 1.97 17.78
C PHE A 169 16.13 1.97 19.27
N ILE A 170 16.88 1.23 20.08
CA ILE A 170 16.77 1.22 21.52
C ILE A 170 18.15 1.39 22.16
N ILE A 171 18.16 1.82 23.41
CA ILE A 171 19.35 1.93 24.27
C ILE A 171 19.08 1.09 25.50
N ARG A 172 20.02 0.24 25.87
CA ARG A 172 20.05 -0.41 27.19
C ARG A 172 20.69 0.53 28.20
N SER A 173 19.98 0.86 29.25
CA SER A 173 20.60 1.54 30.41
C SER A 173 21.00 0.47 31.40
N GLY A 174 22.28 0.09 31.39
CA GLY A 174 22.95 -0.56 32.51
C GLY A 174 23.50 0.53 33.41
N ASP A 175 23.20 0.50 34.71
CA ASP A 175 23.94 1.32 35.66
C ASP A 175 25.40 0.87 35.64
N ASP A 176 26.29 1.72 35.14
CA ASP A 176 27.71 1.60 35.36
C ASP A 176 27.94 1.55 36.90
N PHE A 177 28.55 0.48 37.36
CA PHE A 177 28.92 0.27 38.77
C PHE A 177 27.79 -0.06 39.77
N GLU A 178 27.22 -1.26 39.70
CA GLU A 178 26.76 -1.94 40.91
C GLU A 178 27.06 -3.44 40.90
N SER A 179 27.45 -3.93 42.08
CA SER A 179 27.88 -5.29 42.44
C SER A 179 27.13 -6.43 41.74
N ALA A 180 27.87 -7.46 41.32
CA ALA A 180 27.43 -8.67 40.59
C ALA A 180 26.35 -9.55 41.30
N ASN A 181 25.75 -9.11 42.38
CA ASN A 181 24.77 -9.86 43.15
C ASN A 181 23.29 -9.43 42.98
N ASP A 182 23.03 -8.32 42.30
CA ASP A 182 21.67 -7.90 41.94
C ASP A 182 21.50 -8.06 40.42
N LEU A 183 20.80 -9.08 39.99
CA LEU A 183 20.20 -9.21 38.66
C LEU A 183 19.17 -8.07 38.47
N LYS A 184 19.68 -6.82 38.35
CA LYS A 184 18.80 -5.69 37.98
C LYS A 184 18.31 -5.92 36.57
N ASP A 185 17.01 -5.89 36.41
CA ASP A 185 16.33 -5.97 35.12
C ASP A 185 16.89 -4.91 34.16
N GLU A 186 17.52 -5.36 33.04
CA GLU A 186 17.96 -4.45 31.97
C GLU A 186 16.81 -3.54 31.54
N LYS A 187 16.99 -2.23 31.63
CA LYS A 187 15.99 -1.25 31.20
C LYS A 187 16.24 -0.83 29.77
N PHE A 188 15.18 -0.73 29.02
CA PHE A 188 15.19 -0.30 27.61
C PHE A 188 14.51 1.05 27.45
N LYS A 189 15.06 1.87 26.58
CA LYS A 189 14.48 3.13 26.15
C LYS A 189 14.67 3.28 24.63
N THR A 190 13.66 3.77 23.95
CA THR A 190 13.79 4.07 22.51
C THR A 190 14.64 5.31 22.28
N THR A 191 15.44 5.29 21.22
CA THR A 191 16.04 6.49 20.63
C THR A 191 14.97 7.34 19.94
N LEU A 192 15.33 8.55 19.50
CA LEU A 192 14.42 9.40 18.73
C LEU A 192 13.98 8.71 17.43
N ILE A 193 14.92 8.07 16.72
CA ILE A 193 14.65 7.36 15.48
C ILE A 193 13.84 6.07 15.75
N GLY A 194 14.17 5.30 16.77
CA GLY A 194 13.44 4.09 17.13
C GLY A 194 11.99 4.38 17.50
N LYS A 195 11.74 5.48 18.24
CA LYS A 195 10.38 5.94 18.54
C LYS A 195 9.62 6.28 17.27
N ARG A 196 10.26 7.00 16.33
CA ARG A 196 9.61 7.37 15.08
C ARG A 196 9.31 6.18 14.20
N VAL A 197 10.23 5.19 14.12
CA VAL A 197 10.01 3.93 13.38
C VAL A 197 8.77 3.20 13.93
N ALA A 198 8.62 3.10 15.25
CA ALA A 198 7.43 2.51 15.88
C ALA A 198 6.14 3.27 15.51
N GLU A 199 6.17 4.62 15.51
CA GLU A 199 5.03 5.46 15.15
C GLU A 199 4.65 5.36 13.66
N LEU A 200 5.61 5.08 12.79
CA LEU A 200 5.41 4.91 11.34
C LEU A 200 4.86 3.52 10.98
N TYR A 201 4.85 2.58 11.90
CA TYR A 201 4.40 1.19 11.73
C TYR A 201 5.15 0.40 10.64
N ILE A 202 6.36 0.82 10.26
CA ILE A 202 7.22 0.04 9.36
C ILE A 202 8.00 -1.01 10.15
N ASP A 203 8.38 -2.12 9.49
CA ASP A 203 9.25 -3.12 10.11
C ASP A 203 10.60 -2.46 10.47
N PRO A 204 11.12 -2.67 11.70
CA PRO A 204 12.43 -2.14 12.07
C PRO A 204 13.56 -2.55 11.12
N LEU A 205 13.51 -3.75 10.50
CA LEU A 205 14.48 -4.15 9.48
C LEU A 205 14.38 -3.28 8.22
N THR A 206 13.16 -2.98 7.78
CA THR A 206 12.91 -2.04 6.68
C THR A 206 13.45 -0.65 7.00
N ALA A 207 13.23 -0.17 8.22
CA ALA A 207 13.77 1.12 8.65
C ALA A 207 15.30 1.13 8.64
N TYR A 208 15.93 0.09 9.16
CA TYR A 208 17.39 -0.06 9.14
C TYR A 208 17.95 -0.11 7.71
N PHE A 209 17.30 -0.87 6.83
CA PHE A 209 17.66 -0.94 5.41
C PHE A 209 17.56 0.45 4.74
N ILE A 210 16.46 1.17 4.94
CA ILE A 210 16.27 2.54 4.41
C ILE A 210 17.36 3.46 4.94
N ILE A 211 17.67 3.43 6.24
CA ILE A 211 18.74 4.24 6.85
C ILE A 211 20.10 3.95 6.21
N THR A 212 20.42 2.69 5.98
CA THR A 212 21.66 2.28 5.32
C THR A 212 21.72 2.80 3.89
N CYS A 213 20.65 2.67 3.11
CA CYS A 213 20.55 3.23 1.76
C CYS A 213 20.69 4.77 1.76
N LEU A 214 20.08 5.46 2.72
CA LEU A 214 20.18 6.93 2.83
C LEU A 214 21.59 7.40 3.18
N ARG A 215 22.34 6.64 4.01
CA ARG A 215 23.76 6.91 4.26
C ARG A 215 24.56 6.81 2.96
N ASN A 216 24.32 5.78 2.15
CA ASN A 216 24.97 5.63 0.85
C ASN A 216 24.57 6.73 -0.15
N ALA A 217 23.31 7.20 -0.09
CA ALA A 217 22.79 8.26 -0.94
C ALA A 217 23.42 9.64 -0.67
N SER A 218 23.94 9.88 0.53
CA SER A 218 24.62 11.15 0.85
C SER A 218 25.94 11.32 0.10
N ASP A 219 26.58 10.22 -0.29
CA ASP A 219 27.90 10.20 -0.90
C ASP A 219 27.90 9.86 -2.40
N LYS A 220 26.70 9.56 -2.95
CA LYS A 220 26.51 9.17 -4.36
C LYS A 220 25.62 10.15 -5.11
N ARG A 221 25.74 10.14 -6.44
CA ARG A 221 24.72 10.75 -7.30
C ARG A 221 23.46 9.90 -7.25
N VAL A 222 22.35 10.53 -6.88
CA VAL A 222 21.04 9.87 -6.80
C VAL A 222 20.09 10.39 -7.88
N ASP A 223 19.19 9.52 -8.32
CA ASP A 223 18.06 9.86 -9.18
C ASP A 223 16.76 9.25 -8.63
N ALA A 224 15.69 9.35 -9.40
CA ALA A 224 14.41 8.77 -9.01
C ALA A 224 14.50 7.24 -8.85
N PHE A 225 15.24 6.55 -9.73
CA PHE A 225 15.36 5.10 -9.70
C PHE A 225 16.05 4.59 -8.44
N SER A 226 17.02 5.34 -7.91
CA SER A 226 17.72 5.02 -6.66
C SER A 226 16.74 4.74 -5.51
N PHE A 227 15.78 5.65 -5.34
CA PHE A 227 14.78 5.52 -4.28
C PHE A 227 13.66 4.54 -4.62
N LEU A 228 13.30 4.40 -5.91
CA LEU A 228 12.30 3.43 -6.34
C LEU A 228 12.79 2.00 -6.10
N GLN A 229 14.07 1.71 -6.39
CA GLN A 229 14.64 0.39 -6.13
C GLN A 229 14.75 0.13 -4.62
N MET A 230 15.24 1.08 -3.84
CA MET A 230 15.27 1.00 -2.37
C MET A 230 13.89 0.62 -1.80
N ILE A 231 12.82 1.35 -2.16
CA ILE A 231 11.47 1.04 -1.68
C ILE A 231 11.00 -0.33 -2.17
N SER A 232 11.32 -0.70 -3.41
CA SER A 232 10.90 -1.98 -4.01
C SER A 232 11.50 -3.21 -3.33
N HIS A 233 12.64 -3.06 -2.63
CA HIS A 233 13.29 -4.17 -1.93
C HIS A 233 12.88 -4.30 -0.45
N THR A 234 11.98 -3.43 0.03
CA THR A 234 11.46 -3.52 1.40
C THR A 234 10.51 -4.71 1.60
N LEU A 235 10.33 -5.11 2.85
CA LEU A 235 9.44 -6.23 3.21
C LEU A 235 7.97 -5.93 2.89
N GLU A 236 7.56 -4.69 3.01
CA GLU A 236 6.17 -4.25 2.84
C GLU A 236 5.69 -4.30 1.39
N ILE A 237 6.60 -4.14 0.42
CA ILE A 237 6.27 -4.25 -1.02
C ILE A 237 6.00 -5.69 -1.46
N ARG A 238 6.39 -6.67 -0.65
CA ARG A 238 6.19 -8.09 -0.99
C ARG A 238 4.69 -8.45 -1.13
N PRO A 239 4.33 -9.33 -2.08
CA PRO A 239 5.20 -10.00 -3.03
C PRO A 239 5.69 -9.07 -4.15
N MET A 240 6.98 -9.09 -4.43
CA MET A 240 7.57 -8.34 -5.55
C MET A 240 7.17 -8.96 -6.91
N LEU A 241 7.38 -8.21 -8.00
CA LEU A 241 7.18 -8.72 -9.34
C LEU A 241 8.29 -9.72 -9.67
N LYS A 242 7.92 -10.96 -9.91
CA LYS A 242 8.89 -12.01 -10.25
C LYS A 242 9.47 -11.81 -11.64
N VAL A 243 10.78 -11.98 -11.76
CA VAL A 243 11.48 -11.99 -13.04
C VAL A 243 11.30 -13.35 -13.70
N GLY A 244 10.68 -13.36 -14.88
CA GLY A 244 10.53 -14.57 -15.67
C GLY A 244 11.81 -14.90 -16.46
N ILE A 245 11.98 -16.17 -16.85
CA ILE A 245 13.16 -16.63 -17.59
C ILE A 245 13.40 -15.79 -18.87
N ARG A 246 12.34 -15.39 -19.56
CA ARG A 246 12.42 -14.60 -20.81
C ARG A 246 12.75 -13.12 -20.58
N GLU A 247 12.61 -12.64 -19.35
CA GLU A 247 12.82 -11.25 -18.97
C GLU A 247 14.22 -11.04 -18.36
N TYR A 248 14.91 -12.15 -18.04
CA TYR A 248 16.17 -12.13 -17.32
C TYR A 248 17.22 -11.24 -17.99
N ASP A 249 17.46 -11.46 -19.29
CA ASP A 249 18.46 -10.69 -20.06
C ASP A 249 18.11 -9.20 -20.07
N LYS A 250 16.84 -8.85 -20.25
CA LYS A 250 16.36 -7.46 -20.23
C LYS A 250 16.58 -6.77 -18.88
N ILE A 251 16.34 -7.50 -17.77
CA ILE A 251 16.58 -6.97 -16.43
C ILE A 251 18.07 -6.79 -16.17
N GLN A 252 18.90 -7.71 -16.66
CA GLN A 252 20.37 -7.59 -16.58
C GLN A 252 20.90 -6.40 -17.36
N GLU A 253 20.41 -6.14 -18.57
CA GLU A 253 20.77 -4.95 -19.35
C GLU A 253 20.38 -3.67 -18.61
N ALA A 254 19.15 -3.61 -18.07
CA ALA A 254 18.71 -2.46 -17.27
C ALA A 254 19.58 -2.26 -16.02
N MET A 255 20.02 -3.33 -15.38
CA MET A 255 20.93 -3.25 -14.23
C MET A 255 22.30 -2.67 -14.59
N LEU A 256 22.87 -3.05 -15.76
CA LEU A 256 24.14 -2.48 -16.21
C LEU A 256 24.06 -0.95 -16.39
N GLU A 257 22.93 -0.45 -16.89
CA GLU A 257 22.70 0.99 -17.07
C GLU A 257 22.44 1.72 -15.74
N LEU A 258 21.86 1.04 -14.76
CA LEU A 258 21.35 1.63 -13.52
C LEU A 258 22.21 1.32 -12.29
N SER A 259 23.27 0.52 -12.43
CA SER A 259 24.14 0.08 -11.32
C SER A 259 24.69 1.23 -10.49
N ASP A 260 25.10 2.33 -11.13
CA ASP A 260 25.63 3.51 -10.46
C ASP A 260 24.62 4.25 -9.57
N PHE A 261 23.32 4.03 -9.80
CA PHE A 261 22.24 4.64 -9.05
C PHE A 261 21.71 3.76 -7.92
N LEU A 262 22.17 2.51 -7.79
CA LEU A 262 21.73 1.62 -6.71
C LEU A 262 22.31 2.07 -5.36
N LEU A 263 21.43 2.12 -4.35
CA LEU A 263 21.80 2.53 -2.99
C LEU A 263 22.23 1.36 -2.12
N GLU A 264 21.92 0.15 -2.51
CA GLU A 264 22.41 -1.08 -1.90
C GLU A 264 23.46 -1.75 -2.78
N GLN A 265 24.22 -2.66 -2.17
CA GLN A 265 25.17 -3.46 -2.91
C GLN A 265 24.46 -4.60 -3.63
N GLU A 266 24.77 -4.81 -4.90
CA GLU A 266 24.29 -5.96 -5.66
C GLU A 266 24.83 -7.26 -5.03
N PRO A 267 23.95 -8.21 -4.67
CA PRO A 267 24.39 -9.52 -4.21
C PRO A 267 25.07 -10.31 -5.33
N SER A 268 25.94 -11.25 -4.98
CA SER A 268 26.50 -12.17 -5.96
C SER A 268 25.38 -13.05 -6.58
N MET A 269 25.49 -13.35 -7.88
CA MET A 269 24.54 -14.22 -8.58
C MET A 269 24.42 -15.63 -7.98
N TYR A 270 25.33 -16.03 -7.10
CA TYR A 270 25.33 -17.32 -6.39
C TYR A 270 24.68 -17.21 -5.01
N GLU A 271 24.30 -16.02 -4.55
CA GLU A 271 23.67 -15.80 -3.25
C GLU A 271 22.15 -15.97 -3.37
N PRO A 272 21.49 -16.53 -2.36
CA PRO A 272 20.02 -16.72 -2.36
C PRO A 272 19.23 -15.41 -2.52
N GLU A 273 19.81 -14.31 -2.08
CA GLU A 273 19.23 -12.97 -2.11
C GLU A 273 19.19 -12.36 -3.53
N TYR A 274 19.96 -12.92 -4.48
CA TYR A 274 20.07 -12.38 -5.83
C TYR A 274 18.73 -12.38 -6.58
N GLU A 275 17.91 -13.42 -6.44
CA GLU A 275 16.59 -13.48 -7.07
C GLU A 275 15.66 -12.37 -6.51
N ASP A 276 15.65 -12.16 -5.20
CA ASP A 276 14.87 -11.11 -4.55
C ASP A 276 15.35 -9.72 -4.99
N PHE A 277 16.66 -9.54 -5.14
CA PHE A 277 17.25 -8.30 -5.66
C PHE A 277 16.79 -8.01 -7.10
N LEU A 278 16.83 -8.99 -8.02
CA LEU A 278 16.32 -8.83 -9.38
C LEU A 278 14.81 -8.52 -9.42
N ASN A 279 14.04 -9.16 -8.55
CA ASN A 279 12.61 -8.90 -8.42
C ASN A 279 12.35 -7.48 -7.91
N SER A 280 13.20 -6.93 -7.04
CA SER A 280 13.14 -5.53 -6.60
C SER A 280 13.41 -4.56 -7.74
N VAL A 281 14.41 -4.85 -8.57
CA VAL A 281 14.74 -4.05 -9.78
C VAL A 281 13.55 -4.04 -10.75
N LYS A 282 12.97 -5.21 -11.06
CA LYS A 282 11.77 -5.27 -11.93
C LYS A 282 10.61 -4.46 -11.35
N THR A 283 10.38 -4.55 -10.04
CA THR A 283 9.34 -3.78 -9.36
C THR A 283 9.62 -2.28 -9.43
N ALA A 284 10.88 -1.86 -9.28
CA ALA A 284 11.29 -0.47 -9.43
C ALA A 284 11.11 0.05 -10.86
N LEU A 285 11.40 -0.78 -11.88
CA LEU A 285 11.15 -0.44 -13.29
C LEU A 285 9.66 -0.22 -13.57
N MET A 286 8.77 -0.99 -12.96
CA MET A 286 7.33 -0.77 -13.03
C MET A 286 6.93 0.58 -12.42
N PHE A 287 7.45 0.94 -11.23
CA PHE A 287 7.22 2.25 -10.65
C PHE A 287 7.82 3.37 -11.49
N ASN A 288 9.00 3.15 -12.08
CA ASN A 288 9.63 4.11 -12.99
C ASN A 288 8.79 4.34 -14.27
N ALA A 289 8.20 3.29 -14.83
CA ALA A 289 7.26 3.41 -15.94
C ALA A 289 6.03 4.25 -15.55
N TRP A 290 5.47 4.01 -14.36
CA TRP A 290 4.34 4.77 -13.83
C TRP A 290 4.62 6.26 -13.69
N ILE A 291 5.74 6.66 -13.07
CA ILE A 291 6.12 8.08 -12.92
C ILE A 291 6.55 8.75 -14.24
N ASN A 292 6.78 7.97 -15.29
CA ASN A 292 7.02 8.41 -16.64
C ASN A 292 5.77 8.40 -17.52
N GLU A 293 4.58 8.34 -16.88
CA GLU A 293 3.26 8.48 -17.51
C GLU A 293 2.83 7.29 -18.39
N GLN A 294 3.43 6.12 -18.18
CA GLN A 294 2.87 4.91 -18.79
C GLN A 294 1.51 4.56 -18.14
N ASP A 295 0.60 4.03 -18.93
CA ASP A 295 -0.76 3.71 -18.47
C ASP A 295 -0.87 2.29 -17.87
N GLU A 296 -2.06 1.95 -17.40
CA GLU A 296 -2.31 0.65 -16.79
C GLU A 296 -2.26 -0.50 -17.81
N GLU A 297 -2.54 -0.23 -19.10
CA GLU A 297 -2.45 -1.20 -20.17
C GLU A 297 -0.99 -1.56 -20.45
N PHE A 298 -0.11 -0.56 -20.55
CA PHE A 298 1.34 -0.77 -20.63
C PHE A 298 1.88 -1.56 -19.43
N LEU A 299 1.45 -1.21 -18.21
CA LEU A 299 1.89 -1.94 -17.00
C LEU A 299 1.44 -3.40 -17.01
N LEU A 300 0.27 -3.70 -17.54
CA LEU A 300 -0.24 -5.06 -17.68
C LEU A 300 0.58 -5.84 -18.73
N GLU A 301 0.83 -5.25 -19.88
CA GLU A 301 1.56 -5.91 -20.98
C GLU A 301 3.02 -6.14 -20.64
N GLU A 302 3.70 -5.13 -20.10
CA GLU A 302 5.15 -5.16 -19.87
C GLU A 302 5.55 -5.86 -18.57
N PHE A 303 4.78 -5.66 -17.49
CA PHE A 303 5.12 -6.17 -16.16
C PHE A 303 4.16 -7.25 -15.67
N ASN A 304 3.12 -7.59 -16.42
CA ASN A 304 2.07 -8.54 -16.06
C ASN A 304 1.43 -8.22 -14.69
N ILE A 305 1.23 -6.92 -14.42
CA ILE A 305 0.59 -6.44 -13.18
C ILE A 305 -0.79 -5.86 -13.47
N ARG A 306 -1.79 -6.32 -12.75
CA ARG A 306 -3.17 -5.85 -12.90
C ARG A 306 -3.39 -4.50 -12.20
N PRO A 307 -4.36 -3.67 -12.65
CA PRO A 307 -4.64 -2.36 -12.06
C PRO A 307 -4.87 -2.35 -10.55
N GLY A 308 -5.56 -3.38 -10.01
CA GLY A 308 -5.77 -3.50 -8.56
C GLY A 308 -4.49 -3.79 -7.78
N GLU A 309 -3.59 -4.58 -8.33
CA GLU A 309 -2.30 -4.92 -7.72
C GLU A 309 -1.34 -3.73 -7.78
N SER A 310 -1.28 -3.04 -8.93
CA SER A 310 -0.46 -1.84 -9.08
C SER A 310 -0.91 -0.74 -8.13
N ARG A 311 -2.23 -0.56 -7.96
CA ARG A 311 -2.77 0.42 -7.00
C ARG A 311 -2.35 0.11 -5.57
N THR A 312 -2.46 -1.13 -5.14
CA THR A 312 -2.01 -1.54 -3.80
C THR A 312 -0.53 -1.26 -3.59
N LYS A 313 0.32 -1.57 -4.58
CA LYS A 313 1.76 -1.29 -4.51
C LYS A 313 2.06 0.22 -4.46
N LEU A 314 1.32 1.04 -5.20
CA LEU A 314 1.46 2.49 -5.18
C LEU A 314 1.07 3.08 -3.81
N ASP A 315 0.01 2.57 -3.18
CA ASP A 315 -0.42 3.02 -1.85
C ASP A 315 0.61 2.63 -0.77
N ILE A 316 1.20 1.44 -0.84
CA ILE A 316 2.30 1.02 0.05
C ILE A 316 3.55 1.87 -0.20
N ALA A 317 3.90 2.12 -1.45
CA ALA A 317 5.06 2.96 -1.79
C ALA A 317 4.89 4.41 -1.30
N ASP A 318 3.68 5.00 -1.34
CA ASP A 318 3.43 6.33 -0.77
C ASP A 318 3.69 6.36 0.74
N TRP A 319 3.24 5.33 1.47
CA TRP A 319 3.52 5.17 2.90
C TRP A 319 5.01 5.02 3.20
N LEU A 320 5.74 4.21 2.43
CA LEU A 320 7.17 4.00 2.60
C LEU A 320 7.97 5.27 2.26
N PHE A 321 7.60 6.01 1.21
CA PHE A 321 8.20 7.31 0.91
C PHE A 321 7.94 8.34 2.00
N TYR A 322 6.73 8.36 2.58
CA TYR A 322 6.44 9.18 3.75
C TYR A 322 7.35 8.80 4.94
N SER A 323 7.50 7.52 5.19
CA SER A 323 8.38 7.02 6.25
C SER A 323 9.84 7.39 6.00
N THR A 324 10.31 7.29 4.76
CA THR A 324 11.66 7.70 4.34
C THR A 324 11.86 9.21 4.54
N GLU A 325 10.88 10.04 4.19
CA GLU A 325 10.90 11.49 4.43
C GLU A 325 11.07 11.81 5.92
N GLU A 326 10.32 11.14 6.80
CA GLU A 326 10.39 11.33 8.24
C GLU A 326 11.74 10.88 8.83
N ILE A 327 12.30 9.77 8.35
CA ILE A 327 13.65 9.30 8.70
C ILE A 327 14.69 10.33 8.27
N CYS A 328 14.61 10.86 7.04
CA CYS A 328 15.53 11.90 6.56
C CYS A 328 15.48 13.18 7.41
N LYS A 329 14.30 13.56 7.93
CA LYS A 329 14.17 14.72 8.83
C LYS A 329 14.94 14.52 10.12
N ILE A 330 14.85 13.33 10.73
CA ILE A 330 15.56 12.97 11.97
C ILE A 330 17.08 12.88 11.73
N MET A 331 17.48 12.35 10.58
CA MET A 331 18.90 12.21 10.20
C MET A 331 19.49 13.49 9.59
N HIS A 332 18.71 14.57 9.45
CA HIS A 332 19.13 15.86 8.89
C HIS A 332 19.59 15.82 7.42
N TYR A 333 19.11 14.89 6.61
CA TYR A 333 19.41 14.78 5.18
C TYR A 333 18.53 15.72 4.32
N GLN A 334 18.70 17.04 4.47
CA GLN A 334 17.82 18.06 3.86
C GLN A 334 17.79 18.02 2.33
N SER A 335 18.89 17.66 1.67
CA SER A 335 18.96 17.53 0.21
C SER A 335 18.07 16.40 -0.30
N LEU A 336 18.08 15.26 0.38
CA LEU A 336 17.32 14.07 0.00
C LEU A 336 15.80 14.25 0.22
N ILE A 337 15.41 15.01 1.25
CA ILE A 337 14.00 15.28 1.55
C ILE A 337 13.28 15.87 0.32
N LYS A 338 13.90 16.84 -0.36
CA LYS A 338 13.30 17.48 -1.54
C LYS A 338 13.05 16.48 -2.67
N GLU A 339 14.01 15.61 -2.94
CA GLU A 339 13.89 14.59 -3.98
C GLU A 339 12.85 13.53 -3.63
N ILE A 340 12.81 13.07 -2.38
CA ILE A 340 11.82 12.11 -1.89
C ILE A 340 10.40 12.69 -1.96
N VAL A 341 10.18 13.94 -1.53
CA VAL A 341 8.87 14.61 -1.61
C VAL A 341 8.40 14.77 -3.07
N LYS A 342 9.31 15.17 -3.98
CA LYS A 342 8.99 15.24 -5.41
C LYS A 342 8.60 13.87 -5.94
N LEU A 343 9.38 12.84 -5.64
CA LEU A 343 9.14 11.49 -6.11
C LEU A 343 7.82 10.92 -5.56
N ARG A 344 7.51 11.17 -4.30
CA ARG A 344 6.24 10.81 -3.69
C ARG A 344 5.05 11.41 -4.42
N LEU A 345 5.13 12.70 -4.80
CA LEU A 345 4.08 13.36 -5.59
C LEU A 345 3.99 12.77 -7.02
N ARG A 346 5.14 12.48 -7.64
CA ARG A 346 5.16 11.81 -8.95
C ARG A 346 4.51 10.43 -8.89
N MET A 347 4.78 9.66 -7.86
CA MET A 347 4.15 8.35 -7.60
C MET A 347 2.64 8.46 -7.44
N LYS A 348 2.19 9.41 -6.61
CA LYS A 348 0.77 9.63 -6.34
C LYS A 348 -0.05 9.92 -7.60
N TYR A 349 0.49 10.74 -8.50
CA TYR A 349 -0.22 11.19 -9.70
C TYR A 349 0.18 10.45 -10.97
N GLY A 350 1.26 9.67 -10.97
CA GLY A 350 1.81 9.01 -12.15
C GLY A 350 2.30 10.01 -13.20
N VAL A 351 3.11 11.00 -12.81
CA VAL A 351 3.51 12.13 -13.67
C VAL A 351 5.02 12.35 -13.68
N LYS A 352 5.52 12.92 -14.77
CA LYS A 352 6.88 13.45 -14.85
C LYS A 352 7.03 14.70 -13.99
N GLU A 353 8.27 15.01 -13.58
CA GLU A 353 8.58 16.14 -12.69
C GLU A 353 8.06 17.48 -13.20
N GLU A 354 8.10 17.70 -14.51
CA GLU A 354 7.63 18.92 -15.17
C GLU A 354 6.15 19.25 -14.92
N LEU A 355 5.33 18.24 -14.56
CA LEU A 355 3.90 18.44 -14.28
C LEU A 355 3.59 18.72 -12.79
N LEU A 356 4.58 18.61 -11.90
CA LEU A 356 4.38 18.80 -10.47
C LEU A 356 3.75 20.14 -10.10
N PRO A 357 4.08 21.28 -10.75
CA PRO A 357 3.39 22.54 -10.46
C PRO A 357 1.90 22.50 -10.73
N LEU A 358 1.48 21.76 -11.78
CA LEU A 358 0.07 21.72 -12.22
C LEU A 358 -0.78 20.77 -11.39
N VAL A 359 -0.25 19.61 -10.99
CA VAL A 359 -1.00 18.61 -10.20
C VAL A 359 -1.24 19.04 -8.74
N ARG A 360 -0.68 20.17 -8.31
CA ARG A 360 -0.99 20.79 -7.01
C ARG A 360 -2.39 21.43 -6.99
N LEU A 361 -2.94 21.75 -8.17
CA LEU A 361 -4.28 22.29 -8.28
C LEU A 361 -5.31 21.18 -8.11
N GLU A 362 -6.34 21.43 -7.31
CA GLU A 362 -7.43 20.48 -7.13
C GLU A 362 -8.13 20.21 -8.47
N ASN A 363 -8.55 18.97 -8.65
CA ASN A 363 -9.16 18.45 -9.88
C ASN A 363 -8.22 18.39 -11.10
N ILE A 364 -6.90 18.64 -10.94
CA ILE A 364 -5.89 18.44 -11.97
C ILE A 364 -5.14 17.15 -11.66
N GLY A 365 -5.50 16.09 -12.36
CA GLY A 365 -4.74 14.83 -12.40
C GLY A 365 -3.83 14.76 -13.63
N ARG A 366 -3.18 13.62 -13.82
CA ARG A 366 -2.21 13.30 -14.88
C ARG A 366 -2.64 13.80 -16.26
N VAL A 367 -3.84 13.41 -16.73
CA VAL A 367 -4.33 13.73 -18.08
C VAL A 367 -4.48 15.25 -18.27
N ARG A 368 -5.16 15.91 -17.32
CA ARG A 368 -5.40 17.36 -17.39
C ARG A 368 -4.10 18.15 -17.30
N ALA A 369 -3.18 17.75 -16.42
CA ALA A 369 -1.87 18.40 -16.33
C ALA A 369 -1.10 18.28 -17.65
N ARG A 370 -1.12 17.10 -18.30
CA ARG A 370 -0.45 16.89 -19.60
C ARG A 370 -1.10 17.71 -20.72
N ILE A 371 -2.43 17.85 -20.72
CA ILE A 371 -3.14 18.73 -21.69
C ILE A 371 -2.71 20.18 -21.51
N LEU A 372 -2.70 20.70 -20.29
CA LEU A 372 -2.25 22.07 -20.00
C LEU A 372 -0.81 22.28 -20.46
N PHE A 373 0.11 21.39 -20.09
CA PHE A 373 1.52 21.47 -20.40
C PHE A 373 1.78 21.48 -21.93
N ARG A 374 1.10 20.62 -22.70
CA ARG A 374 1.16 20.60 -24.17
C ARG A 374 0.68 21.91 -24.80
N ASN A 375 -0.24 22.62 -24.14
CA ASN A 375 -0.75 23.92 -24.56
C ASN A 375 0.03 25.10 -23.94
N ARG A 376 1.29 24.87 -23.53
CA ARG A 376 2.23 25.87 -23.00
C ARG A 376 1.80 26.51 -21.66
N ILE A 377 0.86 25.90 -20.96
CA ILE A 377 0.47 26.26 -19.60
C ILE A 377 1.23 25.32 -18.67
N ARG A 378 2.38 25.75 -18.15
CA ARG A 378 3.37 24.89 -17.49
C ARG A 378 3.39 25.01 -15.98
N ASP A 379 2.93 26.12 -15.46
CA ASP A 379 2.94 26.41 -14.03
C ASP A 379 1.66 27.13 -13.56
N ILE A 380 1.58 27.39 -12.25
CA ILE A 380 0.44 28.09 -11.63
C ILE A 380 0.29 29.53 -12.17
N LYS A 381 1.39 30.18 -12.53
CA LYS A 381 1.38 31.54 -13.08
C LYS A 381 0.76 31.55 -14.48
N ASP A 382 1.13 30.57 -15.31
CA ASP A 382 0.55 30.40 -16.64
C ASP A 382 -0.96 30.12 -16.54
N VAL A 383 -1.39 29.25 -15.61
CA VAL A 383 -2.81 28.98 -15.36
C VAL A 383 -3.55 30.25 -14.92
N LYS A 384 -2.94 31.07 -14.07
CA LYS A 384 -3.51 32.35 -13.64
C LYS A 384 -3.68 33.33 -14.78
N ASN A 385 -2.72 33.39 -15.70
CA ASN A 385 -2.71 34.31 -16.83
C ASN A 385 -3.55 33.84 -18.04
N ALA A 386 -3.83 32.52 -18.11
CA ALA A 386 -4.63 31.96 -19.21
C ALA A 386 -6.09 32.44 -19.15
N ASP A 387 -6.68 32.74 -20.31
CA ASP A 387 -8.08 33.10 -20.40
C ASP A 387 -9.01 31.97 -19.98
N LEU A 388 -10.14 32.36 -19.35
CA LEU A 388 -11.13 31.36 -18.92
C LEU A 388 -11.68 30.53 -20.09
N SER A 389 -11.86 31.14 -21.25
CA SER A 389 -12.31 30.49 -22.49
C SER A 389 -11.34 29.37 -22.92
N THR A 390 -10.04 29.65 -22.89
CA THR A 390 -8.99 28.67 -23.20
C THR A 390 -9.01 27.50 -22.21
N LEU A 391 -9.07 27.79 -20.90
CA LEU A 391 -9.14 26.75 -19.88
C LEU A 391 -10.42 25.92 -19.99
N THR A 392 -11.54 26.55 -20.33
CA THR A 392 -12.84 25.86 -20.55
C THR A 392 -12.77 24.92 -21.74
N GLN A 393 -12.13 25.31 -22.84
CA GLN A 393 -11.91 24.42 -23.98
C GLN A 393 -11.04 23.22 -23.65
N LEU A 394 -10.00 23.40 -22.83
CA LEU A 394 -9.02 22.36 -22.51
C LEU A 394 -9.53 21.39 -21.41
N LEU A 395 -10.25 21.88 -20.41
CA LEU A 395 -10.54 21.17 -19.17
C LEU A 395 -12.04 20.97 -18.89
N GLY A 396 -12.89 21.71 -19.61
CA GLY A 396 -14.30 21.83 -19.32
C GLY A 396 -14.61 22.96 -18.31
N GLU A 397 -15.79 23.55 -18.44
CA GLU A 397 -16.23 24.75 -17.70
C GLU A 397 -16.10 24.60 -16.16
N LYS A 398 -16.66 23.53 -15.61
CA LYS A 398 -16.65 23.30 -14.14
C LYS A 398 -15.24 23.25 -13.56
N VAL A 399 -14.31 22.64 -14.27
CA VAL A 399 -12.91 22.51 -13.82
C VAL A 399 -12.18 23.83 -13.99
N ALA A 400 -12.37 24.53 -15.11
CA ALA A 400 -11.77 25.83 -15.37
C ALA A 400 -12.18 26.88 -14.31
N LEU A 401 -13.47 26.95 -13.98
CA LEU A 401 -13.99 27.82 -12.92
C LEU A 401 -13.42 27.46 -11.54
N SER A 402 -13.39 26.16 -11.20
CA SER A 402 -12.82 25.67 -9.93
C SER A 402 -11.37 26.10 -9.77
N ILE A 403 -10.54 25.95 -10.81
CA ILE A 403 -9.12 26.30 -10.78
C ILE A 403 -8.93 27.81 -10.66
N LYS A 404 -9.69 28.61 -11.41
CA LYS A 404 -9.63 30.07 -11.33
C LYS A 404 -10.01 30.59 -9.93
N LYS A 405 -11.03 29.97 -9.31
CA LYS A 405 -11.42 30.25 -7.93
C LYS A 405 -10.29 29.93 -6.92
N GLN A 406 -9.63 28.77 -7.06
CA GLN A 406 -8.47 28.42 -6.22
C GLN A 406 -7.32 29.44 -6.33
N LEU A 407 -7.20 30.12 -7.46
CA LEU A 407 -6.17 31.14 -7.71
C LEU A 407 -6.61 32.57 -7.33
N GLY A 408 -7.75 32.73 -6.64
CA GLY A 408 -8.26 34.00 -6.15
C GLY A 408 -8.92 34.88 -7.23
N GLN A 409 -9.41 34.27 -8.32
CA GLN A 409 -10.11 34.95 -9.40
C GLN A 409 -11.60 34.57 -9.35
N GLU A 410 -12.36 35.16 -8.40
CA GLU A 410 -13.75 34.76 -8.08
C GLU A 410 -14.83 35.32 -9.01
N GLN A 411 -14.55 36.37 -9.82
CA GLN A 411 -15.54 37.00 -10.69
C GLN A 411 -15.15 36.83 -12.16
N LEU A 412 -15.45 35.67 -12.72
CA LEU A 412 -15.26 35.43 -14.14
C LEU A 412 -16.56 34.86 -14.72
N GLU A 413 -17.27 35.70 -15.48
CA GLU A 413 -18.35 35.22 -16.36
C GLU A 413 -17.71 34.48 -17.54
N VAL A 414 -18.20 33.28 -17.83
CA VAL A 414 -17.80 32.55 -19.02
C VAL A 414 -18.43 33.24 -20.22
N PRO A 415 -17.64 33.79 -21.17
CA PRO A 415 -18.23 34.37 -22.38
C PRO A 415 -18.97 33.26 -23.09
N GLU A 416 -20.25 33.45 -23.39
CA GLU A 416 -21.04 32.55 -24.25
C GLU A 416 -20.41 32.50 -25.63
N ASN A 417 -19.61 31.46 -25.86
CA ASN A 417 -18.94 31.20 -27.14
C ASN A 417 -19.92 30.53 -28.10
N LYS A 418 -20.94 31.28 -28.53
CA LYS A 418 -21.82 30.82 -29.62
C LYS A 418 -21.03 30.85 -30.92
N ARG A 419 -20.61 29.67 -31.40
CA ARG A 419 -20.15 29.54 -32.80
C ARG A 419 -21.28 30.04 -33.69
N LYS A 420 -21.01 31.00 -34.60
CA LYS A 420 -21.99 31.47 -35.60
C LYS A 420 -22.59 30.24 -36.30
N GLY A 421 -23.90 29.99 -36.10
CA GLY A 421 -24.62 28.87 -36.70
C GLY A 421 -24.90 27.64 -35.79
N GLN A 422 -24.48 27.68 -34.49
CA GLN A 422 -24.82 26.61 -33.54
C GLN A 422 -26.13 26.96 -32.83
N ILE A 423 -27.21 26.24 -33.17
CA ILE A 423 -28.53 26.30 -32.52
C ILE A 423 -28.42 25.45 -31.24
N SER A 424 -28.85 26.00 -30.10
CA SER A 424 -28.94 25.25 -28.85
C SER A 424 -30.07 24.21 -28.94
N LEU A 425 -29.85 23.02 -28.38
CA LEU A 425 -30.93 22.01 -28.25
C LEU A 425 -32.16 22.53 -27.46
N ARG A 426 -31.98 23.58 -26.65
CA ARG A 426 -33.08 24.26 -25.93
C ARG A 426 -33.97 25.12 -26.85
N ASP A 427 -33.46 25.49 -28.01
CA ASP A 427 -34.21 26.30 -28.99
C ASP A 427 -35.13 25.43 -29.90
N TRP A 428 -35.21 24.11 -29.63
CA TRP A 428 -36.03 23.16 -30.35
C TRP A 428 -37.29 22.68 -29.56
N GLU A 429 -37.53 23.20 -28.35
CA GLU A 429 -38.66 22.85 -27.50
C GLU A 429 -39.78 23.93 -27.53
N GLU A 430 -39.82 24.84 -28.51
CA GLU A 430 -40.98 25.73 -28.80
C GLU A 430 -41.68 25.35 -30.11
#